data_fa708525284b9dfaa8d490546ccff691
#
_entry.id   fa708525284b9dfaa8d490546ccff691
#
_cell.length_a   1.000
_cell.length_b   1.000
_cell.length_c   1.000
_cell.angle_alpha   90.00
_cell.angle_beta   90.00
_cell.angle_gamma   90.00
#
_symmetry.space_group_name_H-M   'P 1'
#
loop_
_entity.id
_entity.type
_entity.pdbx_description
1 polymer ?
#
loop_
_entity_poly.entity_id
_entity_poly.type
_entity_poly.pdbx_seq_one_letter_code
_entity_poly.pdbx_strand_id
1 'polypeptide(L)'
;MLTNGFVTGVNYWASNAGIKMWREFEPKVIDDDFKRLAALKLDVVRLFPLWPDFQPILRLYAGRGTEGDIRTTGEENLGYEPAAFAGLDETMLERFAAVLDLAQKHGLKVCVGIVTGWMSGRLFAPPALDGKNLLTDPTALYYELRFVREFVRRFKNREEIIGWTSGNETDCLAIATPTEQANWALNMYNAIRAVDPDRPILEDMHPLRHNGADRLYDRHDMFEVTTVHPYAKFTPYALNEPITSMRGLLHAVAEAKACEGVTGKPCLIEEVGTLGDFVCSKQISGGYVKAQAMSAWANGLTGFMWWCAHEQTTLNYPPYDWCPLEQELGLLNADKTEKPAATAFLEVKELITTLQAKLGGSLPPARQDAVCVLEGGRDDWRNALGSYVLSKQAGFNLGFSSRHHIPQSNFYILPSVKAPIRATQMQELANRVQQGATLLITYESGIILSQLLHYFGVELLSYSERGQQAVCNGNAYPAPVKLQLAARGAQVLLQEQDGAPALTVYPFGKGKMYFCTLPVEKGYAESHGGQDAQFNLIYKMLARQMPLPLRRENEKIGVTLHRLPSGATAVVAVNYSAESQQTAYTLNGVAFEKALHGAVTPTEIVLEPYGTAVFTVK
;
A
#
# COMPACT_ATOMS: atom_id res chain seq x y z
N MET A 1 6.60 12.58 -12.55
CA MET A 1 6.01 11.29 -12.96
C MET A 1 5.35 10.62 -11.76
N LEU A 2 6.08 10.31 -10.70
CA LEU A 2 5.55 9.63 -9.51
C LEU A 2 4.51 10.43 -8.69
N THR A 3 4.44 11.71 -8.85
CA THR A 3 3.48 12.57 -8.12
C THR A 3 2.24 12.94 -8.94
N ASN A 4 2.25 12.74 -10.26
CA ASN A 4 1.21 13.27 -11.16
C ASN A 4 0.75 12.30 -12.25
N GLY A 5 1.07 11.01 -12.13
CA GLY A 5 0.71 10.01 -13.15
C GLY A 5 0.63 8.61 -12.54
N PHE A 6 0.27 7.62 -13.37
CA PHE A 6 0.30 6.22 -13.01
C PHE A 6 1.42 5.52 -13.78
N VAL A 7 2.36 4.91 -13.07
CA VAL A 7 3.48 4.19 -13.66
C VAL A 7 3.32 2.68 -13.47
N THR A 8 3.77 1.92 -14.46
CA THR A 8 3.96 0.48 -14.34
C THR A 8 5.45 0.18 -14.30
N GLY A 9 5.87 -0.74 -13.46
CA GLY A 9 7.28 -0.99 -13.29
C GLY A 9 7.62 -2.35 -12.70
N VAL A 10 8.91 -2.55 -12.49
CA VAL A 10 9.44 -3.80 -11.97
C VAL A 10 10.71 -3.54 -11.15
N ASN A 11 10.91 -4.35 -10.13
CA ASN A 11 12.16 -4.39 -9.38
C ASN A 11 13.19 -5.24 -10.15
N TYR A 12 14.43 -4.78 -10.25
CA TYR A 12 15.40 -5.35 -11.17
C TYR A 12 16.69 -5.81 -10.49
N TRP A 13 17.03 -7.05 -10.72
CA TRP A 13 18.35 -7.63 -10.65
C TRP A 13 18.67 -8.31 -11.99
N ALA A 14 19.94 -8.29 -12.41
CA ALA A 14 20.32 -8.88 -13.70
C ALA A 14 19.98 -10.37 -13.77
N SER A 15 19.44 -10.80 -14.90
CA SER A 15 18.92 -12.16 -15.10
C SER A 15 19.96 -13.27 -14.91
N ASN A 16 21.25 -12.99 -15.18
CA ASN A 16 22.34 -13.94 -15.06
C ASN A 16 23.01 -13.98 -13.68
N ALA A 17 22.90 -12.90 -12.90
CA ALA A 17 23.76 -12.70 -11.73
C ALA A 17 23.00 -12.29 -10.46
N GLY A 18 21.69 -11.98 -10.54
CA GLY A 18 20.91 -11.55 -9.39
C GLY A 18 21.63 -10.44 -8.61
N ILE A 19 21.68 -10.57 -7.28
CA ILE A 19 22.31 -9.58 -6.40
C ILE A 19 23.82 -9.40 -6.64
N LYS A 20 24.49 -10.33 -7.32
CA LYS A 20 25.90 -10.20 -7.69
C LYS A 20 26.12 -9.37 -8.95
N MET A 21 25.08 -8.82 -9.56
CA MET A 21 25.16 -8.11 -10.84
C MET A 21 26.22 -7.00 -10.86
N TRP A 22 26.53 -6.40 -9.72
CA TRP A 22 27.52 -5.34 -9.63
C TRP A 22 28.95 -5.87 -9.67
N ARG A 23 29.22 -7.05 -9.08
CA ARG A 23 30.52 -7.74 -9.11
C ARG A 23 30.71 -8.53 -10.38
N GLU A 24 29.68 -9.26 -10.80
CA GLU A 24 29.64 -10.07 -12.03
C GLU A 24 28.97 -9.26 -13.16
N PHE A 25 29.52 -8.08 -13.45
CA PHE A 25 28.90 -7.08 -14.32
C PHE A 25 28.97 -7.44 -15.78
N GLU A 26 27.83 -7.71 -16.41
CA GLU A 26 27.70 -8.02 -17.83
C GLU A 26 26.74 -7.05 -18.53
N PRO A 27 27.22 -5.92 -19.08
CA PRO A 27 26.34 -4.89 -19.65
C PRO A 27 25.50 -5.38 -20.84
N LYS A 28 25.96 -6.41 -21.58
CA LYS A 28 25.17 -7.00 -22.67
C LYS A 28 23.94 -7.75 -22.18
N VAL A 29 24.02 -8.40 -21.03
CA VAL A 29 22.88 -9.09 -20.41
C VAL A 29 21.87 -8.06 -19.95
N ILE A 30 22.33 -7.00 -19.27
CA ILE A 30 21.47 -5.91 -18.77
C ILE A 30 20.79 -5.19 -19.95
N ASP A 31 21.51 -4.98 -21.05
CA ASP A 31 20.95 -4.38 -22.27
C ASP A 31 19.81 -5.23 -22.88
N ASP A 32 19.99 -6.56 -22.95
CA ASP A 32 18.94 -7.48 -23.41
C ASP A 32 17.76 -7.53 -22.43
N ASP A 33 18.02 -7.56 -21.12
CA ASP A 33 16.98 -7.51 -20.09
C ASP A 33 16.14 -6.24 -20.23
N PHE A 34 16.77 -5.06 -20.30
CA PHE A 34 16.06 -3.78 -20.43
C PHE A 34 15.29 -3.66 -21.74
N LYS A 35 15.84 -4.18 -22.83
CA LYS A 35 15.11 -4.27 -24.10
C LYS A 35 13.79 -5.05 -23.97
N ARG A 36 13.80 -6.17 -23.23
CA ARG A 36 12.60 -6.99 -23.00
C ARG A 36 11.60 -6.28 -22.09
N LEU A 37 12.07 -5.64 -21.01
CA LEU A 37 11.21 -4.86 -20.12
C LEU A 37 10.56 -3.67 -20.84
N ALA A 38 11.31 -3.00 -21.71
CA ALA A 38 10.78 -1.94 -22.56
C ALA A 38 9.74 -2.46 -23.58
N ALA A 39 9.91 -3.69 -24.09
CA ALA A 39 8.91 -4.32 -24.97
C ALA A 39 7.57 -4.57 -24.25
N LEU A 40 7.60 -4.81 -22.93
CA LEU A 40 6.40 -4.88 -22.08
C LEU A 40 5.81 -3.49 -21.76
N LYS A 41 6.36 -2.42 -22.34
CA LYS A 41 5.95 -1.02 -22.11
C LYS A 41 5.98 -0.59 -20.66
N LEU A 42 6.87 -1.19 -19.85
CA LEU A 42 7.10 -0.74 -18.48
C LEU A 42 7.72 0.65 -18.47
N ASP A 43 7.31 1.49 -17.52
CA ASP A 43 7.80 2.85 -17.40
C ASP A 43 9.07 2.93 -16.55
N VAL A 44 9.16 2.08 -15.51
CA VAL A 44 10.13 2.22 -14.41
C VAL A 44 10.77 0.88 -14.08
N VAL A 45 12.08 0.91 -13.84
CA VAL A 45 12.81 -0.14 -13.13
C VAL A 45 13.30 0.41 -11.79
N ARG A 46 13.21 -0.40 -10.72
CA ARG A 46 13.80 -0.05 -9.43
C ARG A 46 15.16 -0.76 -9.31
N LEU A 47 16.21 0.00 -9.06
CA LEU A 47 17.59 -0.46 -8.98
C LEU A 47 18.11 -0.37 -7.55
N PHE A 48 19.01 -1.29 -7.24
CA PHE A 48 19.53 -1.49 -5.89
C PHE A 48 21.07 -1.54 -5.91
N PRO A 49 21.76 -0.44 -5.56
CA PRO A 49 23.19 -0.51 -5.28
C PRO A 49 23.44 -1.32 -4.01
N LEU A 50 23.88 -2.58 -4.13
CA LEU A 50 24.11 -3.45 -2.98
C LEU A 50 25.17 -2.84 -2.07
N TRP A 51 24.80 -2.48 -0.85
CA TRP A 51 25.59 -1.60 0.00
C TRP A 51 27.07 -2.01 0.18
N PRO A 52 27.41 -3.28 0.56
CA PRO A 52 28.83 -3.66 0.71
C PRO A 52 29.63 -3.68 -0.60
N ASP A 53 28.97 -3.69 -1.75
CA ASP A 53 29.67 -3.61 -3.03
C ASP A 53 30.06 -2.16 -3.35
N PHE A 54 29.17 -1.21 -3.06
CA PHE A 54 29.39 0.22 -3.32
C PHE A 54 30.20 0.92 -2.24
N GLN A 55 30.21 0.40 -1.01
CA GLN A 55 30.97 0.93 0.11
C GLN A 55 31.79 -0.19 0.77
N PRO A 56 32.81 -0.76 0.08
CA PRO A 56 33.58 -1.91 0.55
C PRO A 56 34.63 -1.49 1.59
N ILE A 57 34.19 -1.05 2.75
CA ILE A 57 35.06 -0.67 3.87
C ILE A 57 35.23 -1.81 4.85
N LEU A 58 36.43 -1.96 5.38
CA LEU A 58 36.75 -2.91 6.45
C LEU A 58 37.39 -2.19 7.63
N ARG A 59 37.32 -2.82 8.81
CA ARG A 59 37.92 -2.32 10.02
C ARG A 59 39.14 -3.15 10.39
N LEU A 60 40.31 -2.50 10.50
CA LEU A 60 41.49 -3.11 11.06
C LEU A 60 41.45 -3.01 12.59
N TYR A 61 41.98 -4.03 13.26
CA TYR A 61 42.05 -4.07 14.71
C TYR A 61 43.54 -4.11 15.15
N ALA A 62 43.84 -3.29 16.14
CA ALA A 62 45.13 -3.32 16.81
C ALA A 62 45.18 -4.43 17.88
N GLY A 63 46.26 -4.54 18.59
CA GLY A 63 46.45 -5.56 19.65
C GLY A 63 45.30 -5.57 20.66
N ARG A 64 44.92 -6.76 21.12
CA ARG A 64 43.82 -7.02 22.05
C ARG A 64 42.44 -6.66 21.50
N GLY A 65 42.28 -6.56 20.17
CA GLY A 65 40.99 -6.23 19.53
C GLY A 65 40.58 -4.77 19.68
N THR A 66 41.49 -3.87 20.03
CA THR A 66 41.19 -2.42 19.99
C THR A 66 41.04 -1.95 18.56
N GLU A 67 40.06 -1.09 18.31
CA GLU A 67 39.82 -0.54 16.98
C GLU A 67 41.07 0.21 16.50
N GLY A 68 41.52 -0.14 15.29
CA GLY A 68 42.60 0.53 14.59
C GLY A 68 42.05 1.54 13.60
N ASP A 69 41.91 1.15 12.35
CA ASP A 69 41.61 2.06 11.26
C ASP A 69 40.53 1.50 10.32
N ILE A 70 39.82 2.40 9.63
CA ILE A 70 38.90 2.03 8.54
C ILE A 70 39.64 2.18 7.22
N ARG A 71 39.61 1.13 6.42
CA ARG A 71 40.29 0.99 5.13
C ARG A 71 39.33 0.50 4.06
N THR A 72 39.75 0.51 2.82
CA THR A 72 39.10 -0.27 1.75
C THR A 72 39.26 -1.77 2.04
N THR A 73 38.48 -2.62 1.39
CA THR A 73 38.62 -4.09 1.53
C THR A 73 39.98 -4.62 1.05
N GLY A 74 40.71 -3.84 0.24
CA GLY A 74 42.11 -4.10 -0.13
C GLY A 74 43.16 -3.58 0.87
N GLU A 75 42.74 -3.16 2.08
CA GLU A 75 43.58 -2.57 3.13
C GLU A 75 44.22 -1.22 2.77
N GLU A 76 43.80 -0.61 1.67
CA GLU A 76 44.26 0.71 1.26
C GLU A 76 43.61 1.82 2.06
N ASN A 77 44.31 2.94 2.21
CA ASN A 77 43.75 4.14 2.84
C ASN A 77 42.53 4.64 2.07
N LEU A 78 41.52 5.13 2.79
CA LEU A 78 40.48 5.92 2.17
C LEU A 78 41.11 7.18 1.54
N GLY A 79 40.70 7.53 0.34
CA GLY A 79 41.20 8.71 -0.37
C GLY A 79 40.71 10.02 0.25
N TYR A 80 41.23 11.14 -0.26
CA TYR A 80 40.89 12.49 0.23
C TYR A 80 39.67 13.09 -0.48
N GLU A 81 39.38 12.66 -1.70
CA GLU A 81 38.18 13.09 -2.42
C GLU A 81 36.91 12.60 -1.69
N PRO A 82 35.80 13.38 -1.72
CA PRO A 82 34.62 13.08 -0.92
C PRO A 82 34.07 11.65 -1.08
N ALA A 83 33.99 11.14 -2.29
CA ALA A 83 33.51 9.76 -2.55
C ALA A 83 34.49 8.72 -2.00
N ALA A 84 35.79 8.88 -2.28
CA ALA A 84 36.84 7.97 -1.79
C ALA A 84 36.97 8.04 -0.26
N PHE A 85 36.83 9.23 0.34
CA PHE A 85 36.80 9.38 1.81
C PHE A 85 35.54 8.76 2.45
N ALA A 86 34.43 8.70 1.72
CA ALA A 86 33.24 7.97 2.12
C ALA A 86 33.39 6.46 1.97
N GLY A 87 34.49 5.98 1.39
CA GLY A 87 34.75 4.57 1.14
C GLY A 87 33.97 3.99 -0.05
N LEU A 88 33.56 4.83 -1.00
CA LEU A 88 32.86 4.37 -2.20
C LEU A 88 33.84 3.77 -3.21
N ASP A 89 33.40 2.70 -3.88
CA ASP A 89 34.11 2.05 -4.96
C ASP A 89 33.78 2.71 -6.30
N GLU A 90 34.77 3.32 -6.95
CA GLU A 90 34.59 4.05 -8.22
C GLU A 90 34.15 3.10 -9.35
N THR A 91 34.65 1.85 -9.37
CA THR A 91 34.23 0.86 -10.37
C THR A 91 32.74 0.55 -10.27
N MET A 92 32.20 0.45 -9.05
CA MET A 92 30.76 0.22 -8.85
C MET A 92 29.94 1.45 -9.26
N LEU A 93 30.44 2.66 -8.99
CA LEU A 93 29.79 3.90 -9.45
C LEU A 93 29.78 4.01 -10.98
N GLU A 94 30.86 3.64 -11.66
CA GLU A 94 30.93 3.59 -13.12
C GLU A 94 29.97 2.54 -13.70
N ARG A 95 29.88 1.34 -13.08
CA ARG A 95 28.92 0.30 -13.48
C ARG A 95 27.48 0.79 -13.30
N PHE A 96 27.18 1.48 -12.22
CA PHE A 96 25.85 2.06 -12.01
C PHE A 96 25.53 3.13 -13.08
N ALA A 97 26.50 3.99 -13.43
CA ALA A 97 26.35 4.95 -14.53
C ALA A 97 26.04 4.23 -15.87
N ALA A 98 26.76 3.15 -16.17
CA ALA A 98 26.51 2.36 -17.38
C ALA A 98 25.10 1.73 -17.39
N VAL A 99 24.58 1.28 -16.24
CA VAL A 99 23.19 0.78 -16.15
C VAL A 99 22.18 1.91 -16.40
N LEU A 100 22.44 3.11 -15.91
CA LEU A 100 21.59 4.27 -16.21
C LEU A 100 21.60 4.62 -17.71
N ASP A 101 22.78 4.53 -18.38
CA ASP A 101 22.88 4.73 -19.84
C ASP A 101 22.04 3.70 -20.61
N LEU A 102 22.03 2.44 -20.14
CA LEU A 102 21.18 1.39 -20.72
C LEU A 102 19.68 1.65 -20.46
N ALA A 103 19.32 2.14 -19.27
CA ALA A 103 17.93 2.53 -18.99
C ALA A 103 17.47 3.67 -19.93
N GLN A 104 18.30 4.69 -20.12
CA GLN A 104 18.05 5.78 -21.05
C GLN A 104 17.90 5.28 -22.49
N LYS A 105 18.80 4.40 -22.94
CA LYS A 105 18.77 3.79 -24.26
C LYS A 105 17.42 3.11 -24.57
N HIS A 106 16.83 2.46 -23.56
CA HIS A 106 15.57 1.75 -23.71
C HIS A 106 14.34 2.56 -23.26
N GLY A 107 14.51 3.84 -22.91
CA GLY A 107 13.42 4.73 -22.49
C GLY A 107 12.83 4.41 -21.12
N LEU A 108 13.53 3.62 -20.30
CA LEU A 108 13.12 3.27 -18.94
C LEU A 108 13.54 4.36 -17.96
N LYS A 109 12.67 4.66 -17.00
CA LYS A 109 12.98 5.49 -15.84
C LYS A 109 13.42 4.61 -14.67
N VAL A 110 14.07 5.24 -13.68
CA VAL A 110 14.72 4.53 -12.57
C VAL A 110 14.27 5.10 -11.22
N CYS A 111 13.84 4.24 -10.32
CA CYS A 111 13.83 4.50 -8.87
C CYS A 111 15.04 3.82 -8.23
N VAL A 112 15.66 4.45 -7.25
CA VAL A 112 16.91 3.93 -6.66
C VAL A 112 16.74 3.71 -5.16
N GLY A 113 16.93 2.46 -4.70
CA GLY A 113 17.04 2.12 -3.29
C GLY A 113 18.49 2.22 -2.83
N ILE A 114 18.90 3.34 -2.22
CA ILE A 114 20.32 3.69 -2.03
C ILE A 114 21.03 2.72 -1.07
N VAL A 115 20.57 2.64 0.20
CA VAL A 115 21.17 1.74 1.21
C VAL A 115 20.50 0.37 1.10
N THR A 116 20.90 -0.42 0.10
CA THR A 116 20.41 -1.79 -0.04
C THR A 116 21.19 -2.73 0.85
N GLY A 117 20.80 -2.76 2.12
CA GLY A 117 21.37 -3.64 3.16
C GLY A 117 20.51 -4.86 3.47
N TRP A 118 19.27 -4.89 3.04
CA TRP A 118 18.38 -6.04 3.15
C TRP A 118 17.85 -6.41 1.77
N MET A 119 17.99 -7.69 1.40
CA MET A 119 17.51 -8.18 0.11
C MET A 119 17.25 -9.69 0.15
N SER A 120 16.07 -10.12 -0.28
CA SER A 120 15.74 -11.54 -0.50
C SER A 120 16.01 -12.43 0.73
N GLY A 121 15.70 -11.94 1.93
CA GLY A 121 15.90 -12.69 3.18
C GLY A 121 17.34 -12.65 3.73
N ARG A 122 18.25 -11.84 3.16
CA ARG A 122 19.64 -11.72 3.60
C ARG A 122 20.02 -10.29 3.94
N LEU A 123 20.74 -10.13 5.07
CA LEU A 123 21.35 -8.87 5.47
C LEU A 123 22.72 -8.70 4.79
N PHE A 124 22.97 -7.50 4.28
CA PHE A 124 24.21 -7.09 3.63
C PHE A 124 24.71 -5.80 4.27
N ALA A 125 25.90 -5.84 4.83
CA ALA A 125 26.55 -4.67 5.42
C ALA A 125 28.02 -4.61 4.97
N PRO A 126 28.62 -3.41 4.89
CA PRO A 126 30.06 -3.27 4.74
C PRO A 126 30.78 -4.01 5.87
N PRO A 127 31.89 -4.71 5.60
CA PRO A 127 32.63 -5.48 6.63
C PRO A 127 33.02 -4.67 7.86
N ALA A 128 33.27 -3.35 7.72
CA ALA A 128 33.57 -2.47 8.85
C ALA A 128 32.41 -2.28 9.81
N LEU A 129 31.19 -2.59 9.41
CA LEU A 129 29.95 -2.40 10.18
C LEU A 129 29.34 -3.72 10.65
N ASP A 130 30.02 -4.83 10.38
CA ASP A 130 29.57 -6.15 10.83
C ASP A 130 29.37 -6.19 12.36
N GLY A 131 28.28 -6.80 12.80
CA GLY A 131 27.88 -6.88 14.20
C GLY A 131 27.40 -5.57 14.84
N LYS A 132 27.34 -4.46 14.10
CA LYS A 132 26.76 -3.19 14.56
C LYS A 132 25.26 -3.13 14.30
N ASN A 133 24.54 -2.38 15.14
CA ASN A 133 23.16 -2.03 14.85
C ASN A 133 23.13 -0.93 13.76
N LEU A 134 22.72 -1.28 12.55
CA LEU A 134 22.78 -0.39 11.39
C LEU A 134 21.86 0.81 11.49
N LEU A 135 20.87 0.82 12.37
CA LEU A 135 19.93 1.94 12.57
C LEU A 135 20.33 2.88 13.71
N THR A 136 21.22 2.46 14.61
CA THR A 136 21.48 3.21 15.86
C THR A 136 22.96 3.40 16.20
N ASP A 137 23.87 2.56 15.65
CA ASP A 137 25.31 2.71 15.93
C ASP A 137 25.87 3.97 15.27
N PRO A 138 26.53 4.88 16.01
CA PRO A 138 27.03 6.13 15.46
C PRO A 138 28.03 5.96 14.30
N THR A 139 28.80 4.87 14.29
CA THR A 139 29.74 4.58 13.20
C THR A 139 29.00 4.15 11.94
N ALA A 140 27.96 3.30 12.10
CA ALA A 140 27.13 2.91 10.98
C ALA A 140 26.48 4.15 10.36
N LEU A 141 25.78 4.94 11.15
CA LEU A 141 25.15 6.19 10.69
C LEU A 141 26.12 7.15 10.01
N TYR A 142 27.36 7.27 10.51
CA TYR A 142 28.37 8.13 9.91
C TYR A 142 28.74 7.70 8.48
N TYR A 143 28.93 6.40 8.24
CA TYR A 143 29.30 5.88 6.91
C TYR A 143 28.10 5.80 5.98
N GLU A 144 26.91 5.47 6.47
CA GLU A 144 25.66 5.51 5.70
C GLU A 144 25.37 6.91 5.16
N LEU A 145 25.41 7.93 6.02
CA LEU A 145 25.17 9.31 5.61
C LEU A 145 26.16 9.80 4.56
N ARG A 146 27.43 9.38 4.65
CA ARG A 146 28.43 9.68 3.65
C ARG A 146 28.15 8.96 2.35
N PHE A 147 27.81 7.68 2.42
CA PHE A 147 27.43 6.89 1.25
C PHE A 147 26.25 7.55 0.52
N VAL A 148 25.15 7.81 1.23
CA VAL A 148 23.95 8.42 0.66
C VAL A 148 24.29 9.75 -0.02
N ARG A 149 25.01 10.66 0.67
CA ARG A 149 25.33 11.98 0.13
C ARG A 149 26.19 11.93 -1.12
N GLU A 150 27.24 11.10 -1.12
CA GLU A 150 28.16 11.03 -2.26
C GLU A 150 27.53 10.30 -3.44
N PHE A 151 26.76 9.23 -3.19
CA PHE A 151 26.02 8.54 -4.22
C PHE A 151 25.00 9.46 -4.90
N VAL A 152 24.19 10.18 -4.13
CA VAL A 152 23.21 11.15 -4.66
C VAL A 152 23.94 12.28 -5.42
N ARG A 153 25.07 12.80 -4.88
CA ARG A 153 25.86 13.85 -5.54
C ARG A 153 26.36 13.40 -6.91
N ARG A 154 26.79 12.15 -7.04
CA ARG A 154 27.28 11.56 -8.30
C ARG A 154 26.17 11.47 -9.35
N PHE A 155 24.93 11.15 -8.95
CA PHE A 155 23.86 10.79 -9.88
C PHE A 155 22.69 11.79 -9.94
N LYS A 156 22.66 12.87 -9.14
CA LYS A 156 21.55 13.83 -9.11
C LYS A 156 21.21 14.49 -10.45
N ASN A 157 22.14 14.56 -11.38
CA ASN A 157 21.92 15.17 -12.69
C ASN A 157 21.44 14.17 -13.74
N ARG A 158 21.21 12.90 -13.38
CA ARG A 158 20.71 11.86 -14.29
C ARG A 158 19.19 11.95 -14.39
N GLU A 159 18.69 12.27 -15.59
CA GLU A 159 17.26 12.49 -15.86
C GLU A 159 16.45 11.18 -15.86
N GLU A 160 17.12 10.04 -15.98
CA GLU A 160 16.50 8.71 -15.87
C GLU A 160 15.96 8.46 -14.46
N ILE A 161 16.66 8.97 -13.44
CA ILE A 161 16.28 8.80 -12.05
C ILE A 161 15.09 9.71 -11.74
N ILE A 162 13.97 9.12 -11.37
CA ILE A 162 12.72 9.83 -11.05
C ILE A 162 12.39 9.87 -9.55
N GLY A 163 13.11 9.11 -8.74
CA GLY A 163 12.92 9.08 -7.29
C GLY A 163 14.06 8.36 -6.57
N TRP A 164 14.29 8.76 -5.33
CA TRP A 164 15.21 8.14 -4.38
C TRP A 164 14.44 7.46 -3.27
N THR A 165 14.86 6.28 -2.84
CA THR A 165 14.52 5.73 -1.53
C THR A 165 15.80 5.64 -0.70
N SER A 166 15.70 5.81 0.62
CA SER A 166 16.87 5.69 1.51
C SER A 166 17.49 4.28 1.44
N GLY A 167 16.68 3.26 1.16
CA GLY A 167 17.16 1.88 1.00
C GLY A 167 16.14 0.94 0.42
N ASN A 168 16.15 -0.30 0.90
CA ASN A 168 15.14 -1.32 0.64
C ASN A 168 14.72 -1.97 1.95
N GLU A 169 13.43 -1.88 2.30
CA GLU A 169 12.87 -2.47 3.54
C GLU A 169 13.76 -2.24 4.76
N THR A 170 14.13 -0.97 4.98
CA THR A 170 15.16 -0.58 5.94
C THR A 170 14.84 -0.89 7.39
N ASP A 171 13.57 -1.15 7.71
CA ASP A 171 13.15 -1.73 8.98
C ASP A 171 13.65 -3.17 9.22
N CYS A 172 14.15 -3.84 8.18
CA CYS A 172 14.80 -5.15 8.28
C CYS A 172 16.31 -5.08 8.56
N LEU A 173 16.93 -3.89 8.55
CA LEU A 173 18.37 -3.73 8.76
C LEU A 173 18.81 -4.06 10.18
N ALA A 174 18.01 -3.71 11.18
CA ALA A 174 18.28 -4.00 12.59
C ALA A 174 17.02 -3.83 13.45
N ILE A 175 17.09 -4.32 14.68
CA ILE A 175 16.05 -4.06 15.69
C ILE A 175 16.27 -2.66 16.28
N ALA A 176 15.24 -1.82 16.19
CA ALA A 176 15.25 -0.48 16.75
C ALA A 176 13.85 -0.10 17.27
N THR A 177 13.81 0.85 18.18
CA THR A 177 12.54 1.45 18.61
C THR A 177 11.95 2.31 17.48
N PRO A 178 10.64 2.58 17.48
CA PRO A 178 10.03 3.46 16.50
C PRO A 178 10.68 4.85 16.41
N THR A 179 11.11 5.42 17.53
CA THR A 179 11.80 6.71 17.55
C THR A 179 13.19 6.64 16.93
N GLU A 180 13.94 5.57 17.15
CA GLU A 180 15.25 5.35 16.53
C GLU A 180 15.10 5.19 15.02
N GLN A 181 14.10 4.42 14.55
CA GLN A 181 13.80 4.28 13.13
C GLN A 181 13.41 5.62 12.48
N ALA A 182 12.56 6.40 13.14
CA ALA A 182 12.18 7.73 12.66
C ALA A 182 13.40 8.67 12.59
N ASN A 183 14.29 8.63 13.58
CA ASN A 183 15.53 9.41 13.56
C ASN A 183 16.46 8.97 12.43
N TRP A 184 16.61 7.67 12.20
CA TRP A 184 17.39 7.15 11.08
C TRP A 184 16.82 7.65 9.75
N ALA A 185 15.52 7.47 9.51
CA ALA A 185 14.84 7.89 8.29
C ALA A 185 14.99 9.41 8.06
N LEU A 186 14.82 10.23 9.11
CA LEU A 186 14.99 11.69 9.03
C LEU A 186 16.42 12.08 8.63
N ASN A 187 17.43 11.39 9.16
CA ASN A 187 18.83 11.63 8.80
C ASN A 187 19.09 11.29 7.33
N MET A 188 18.58 10.16 6.84
CA MET A 188 18.71 9.73 5.43
C MET A 188 17.97 10.70 4.50
N TYR A 189 16.74 11.06 4.82
CA TYR A 189 15.98 12.07 4.09
C TYR A 189 16.76 13.38 3.96
N ASN A 190 17.25 13.91 5.09
CA ASN A 190 18.01 15.16 5.09
C ASN A 190 19.33 15.05 4.30
N ALA A 191 19.98 13.89 4.33
CA ALA A 191 21.20 13.64 3.56
C ALA A 191 20.95 13.69 2.06
N ILE A 192 19.85 13.09 1.59
CA ILE A 192 19.43 13.13 0.18
C ILE A 192 19.02 14.57 -0.18
N ARG A 193 18.12 15.16 0.60
CA ARG A 193 17.52 16.47 0.32
C ARG A 193 18.55 17.60 0.28
N ALA A 194 19.60 17.53 1.09
CA ALA A 194 20.69 18.50 1.09
C ALA A 194 21.53 18.49 -0.21
N VAL A 195 21.46 17.40 -0.99
CA VAL A 195 22.23 17.23 -2.23
C VAL A 195 21.33 17.35 -3.46
N ASP A 196 20.13 16.79 -3.41
CA ASP A 196 19.12 16.82 -4.46
C ASP A 196 17.80 17.37 -3.88
N PRO A 197 17.58 18.70 -3.98
CA PRO A 197 16.44 19.35 -3.33
C PRO A 197 15.09 19.09 -4.00
N ASP A 198 15.07 18.72 -5.27
CA ASP A 198 13.87 18.74 -6.10
C ASP A 198 13.28 17.36 -6.40
N ARG A 199 14.12 16.31 -6.46
CA ARG A 199 13.64 14.97 -6.82
C ARG A 199 12.86 14.35 -5.66
N PRO A 200 11.74 13.66 -5.94
CA PRO A 200 10.94 13.00 -4.90
C PRO A 200 11.78 11.97 -4.14
N ILE A 201 11.60 11.94 -2.83
CA ILE A 201 12.08 10.88 -1.96
C ILE A 201 10.88 10.01 -1.61
N LEU A 202 11.04 8.70 -1.78
CA LEU A 202 10.04 7.69 -1.50
C LEU A 202 10.33 7.07 -0.12
N GLU A 203 9.28 6.66 0.57
CA GLU A 203 9.42 5.86 1.77
C GLU A 203 9.92 4.44 1.42
N ASP A 204 10.56 3.75 2.37
CA ASP A 204 11.21 2.46 2.15
C ASP A 204 10.98 1.43 3.26
N MET A 205 10.07 1.72 4.19
CA MET A 205 9.73 0.84 5.32
C MET A 205 8.37 0.18 5.10
N HIS A 206 8.18 -0.99 5.72
CA HIS A 206 6.87 -1.66 5.73
C HIS A 206 5.88 -0.93 6.65
N PRO A 207 4.86 -0.25 6.12
CA PRO A 207 3.96 0.54 6.96
C PRO A 207 3.22 -0.29 8.01
N LEU A 208 2.88 -1.55 7.67
CA LEU A 208 2.09 -2.41 8.55
C LEU A 208 2.87 -3.02 9.73
N ARG A 209 4.19 -3.09 9.64
CA ARG A 209 5.03 -3.65 10.72
C ARG A 209 5.16 -2.72 11.91
N HIS A 210 4.91 -1.43 11.74
CA HIS A 210 5.28 -0.39 12.70
C HIS A 210 4.12 0.20 13.51
N ASN A 211 3.14 -0.59 13.89
CA ASN A 211 2.16 -0.25 14.92
C ASN A 211 1.17 0.88 14.58
N GLY A 212 0.68 0.87 13.33
CA GLY A 212 -0.52 1.63 13.01
C GLY A 212 -0.28 3.06 12.50
N ALA A 213 -1.38 3.75 12.28
CA ALA A 213 -1.44 5.04 11.62
C ALA A 213 -0.61 6.14 12.30
N ASP A 214 -0.48 6.14 13.63
CA ASP A 214 0.30 7.16 14.32
C ASP A 214 1.79 7.12 13.92
N ARG A 215 2.37 5.92 13.78
CA ARG A 215 3.77 5.77 13.41
C ARG A 215 4.05 6.13 11.96
N LEU A 216 3.09 5.85 11.10
CA LEU A 216 3.16 6.27 9.71
C LEU A 216 2.99 7.80 9.61
N TYR A 217 2.08 8.38 10.41
CA TYR A 217 1.88 9.82 10.48
C TYR A 217 3.12 10.57 11.02
N ASP A 218 3.82 10.03 12.02
CA ASP A 218 5.05 10.63 12.57
C ASP A 218 6.16 10.85 11.51
N ARG A 219 6.07 10.18 10.36
CA ARG A 219 7.06 10.26 9.27
C ARG A 219 6.54 10.96 8.02
N HIS A 220 5.30 11.46 8.03
CA HIS A 220 4.62 11.99 6.84
C HIS A 220 5.32 13.18 6.16
N ASP A 221 6.19 13.89 6.86
CA ASP A 221 6.94 15.04 6.35
C ASP A 221 8.37 14.68 5.86
N MET A 222 8.77 13.40 5.98
CA MET A 222 10.11 12.92 5.59
C MET A 222 10.20 12.49 4.12
N PHE A 223 9.08 12.32 3.40
CA PHE A 223 9.06 11.85 2.01
C PHE A 223 7.90 12.49 1.23
N GLU A 224 8.00 12.46 -0.10
CA GLU A 224 6.97 12.97 -1.02
C GLU A 224 6.02 11.88 -1.51
N VAL A 225 6.43 10.61 -1.49
CA VAL A 225 5.65 9.48 -1.95
C VAL A 225 5.74 8.36 -0.90
N THR A 226 4.60 7.89 -0.42
CA THR A 226 4.52 6.68 0.41
C THR A 226 4.66 5.44 -0.47
N THR A 227 5.31 4.40 0.02
CA THR A 227 5.39 3.10 -0.67
C THR A 227 4.81 1.98 0.18
N VAL A 228 4.37 0.90 -0.48
CA VAL A 228 3.90 -0.31 0.17
C VAL A 228 4.41 -1.56 -0.57
N HIS A 229 4.69 -2.63 0.19
CA HIS A 229 5.10 -3.94 -0.29
C HIS A 229 4.07 -5.02 0.10
N PRO A 230 2.86 -4.98 -0.47
CA PRO A 230 1.71 -5.76 -0.01
C PRO A 230 1.70 -7.17 -0.58
N TYR A 231 2.71 -7.98 -0.28
CA TYR A 231 2.66 -9.40 -0.62
C TYR A 231 1.57 -10.11 0.18
N ALA A 232 0.61 -10.75 -0.49
CA ALA A 232 -0.54 -11.37 0.17
C ALA A 232 -0.14 -12.35 1.28
N LYS A 233 0.97 -13.08 1.12
CA LYS A 233 1.49 -14.04 2.11
C LYS A 233 1.98 -13.35 3.38
N PHE A 234 2.54 -12.16 3.28
CA PHE A 234 3.11 -11.42 4.40
C PHE A 234 2.18 -10.31 4.92
N THR A 235 1.11 -10.00 4.18
CA THR A 235 0.08 -9.05 4.60
C THR A 235 -0.95 -9.77 5.48
N PRO A 236 -1.08 -9.42 6.76
CA PRO A 236 -2.03 -10.08 7.66
C PRO A 236 -3.46 -10.06 7.10
N TYR A 237 -4.18 -11.16 7.27
CA TYR A 237 -5.57 -11.38 6.84
C TYR A 237 -5.81 -11.45 5.33
N ALA A 238 -4.85 -11.11 4.48
CA ALA A 238 -5.04 -11.08 3.02
C ALA A 238 -5.38 -12.47 2.45
N LEU A 239 -4.73 -13.53 2.96
CA LEU A 239 -4.95 -14.92 2.56
C LEU A 239 -5.92 -15.70 3.49
N ASN A 240 -6.71 -15.04 4.32
CA ASN A 240 -7.83 -15.70 5.00
C ASN A 240 -8.90 -16.19 4.01
N GLU A 241 -8.83 -15.71 2.77
CA GLU A 241 -9.56 -16.19 1.61
C GLU A 241 -8.61 -16.41 0.43
N PRO A 242 -9.00 -17.18 -0.61
CA PRO A 242 -8.18 -17.32 -1.82
C PRO A 242 -7.79 -15.96 -2.41
N ILE A 243 -6.61 -15.87 -3.00
CA ILE A 243 -6.12 -14.64 -3.63
C ILE A 243 -7.03 -14.12 -4.75
N THR A 244 -7.89 -15.00 -5.29
CA THR A 244 -8.91 -14.69 -6.30
C THR A 244 -10.19 -14.10 -5.73
N SER A 245 -10.33 -14.04 -4.41
CA SER A 245 -11.46 -13.39 -3.74
C SER A 245 -11.35 -11.87 -3.81
N MET A 246 -12.45 -11.19 -3.53
CA MET A 246 -12.46 -9.73 -3.46
C MET A 246 -11.46 -9.19 -2.42
N ARG A 247 -11.28 -9.87 -1.29
CA ARG A 247 -10.27 -9.56 -0.28
C ARG A 247 -8.87 -9.69 -0.85
N GLY A 248 -8.54 -10.83 -1.47
CA GLY A 248 -7.25 -11.08 -2.08
C GLY A 248 -6.93 -10.11 -3.22
N LEU A 249 -7.94 -9.65 -3.98
CA LEU A 249 -7.78 -8.71 -5.07
C LEU A 249 -7.80 -7.23 -4.65
N LEU A 250 -8.16 -6.92 -3.40
CA LEU A 250 -8.23 -5.53 -2.89
C LEU A 250 -7.17 -5.21 -1.84
N HIS A 251 -6.53 -6.21 -1.20
CA HIS A 251 -5.65 -5.96 -0.05
C HIS A 251 -4.52 -4.97 -0.35
N ALA A 252 -3.87 -5.08 -1.50
CA ALA A 252 -2.76 -4.19 -1.86
C ALA A 252 -3.22 -2.73 -2.03
N VAL A 253 -4.36 -2.54 -2.69
CA VAL A 253 -4.95 -1.20 -2.85
C VAL A 253 -5.48 -0.67 -1.52
N ALA A 254 -6.04 -1.52 -0.66
CA ALA A 254 -6.47 -1.14 0.68
C ALA A 254 -5.30 -0.64 1.54
N GLU A 255 -4.15 -1.31 1.50
CA GLU A 255 -2.93 -0.91 2.19
C GLU A 255 -2.43 0.44 1.68
N ALA A 256 -2.29 0.57 0.36
CA ALA A 256 -1.85 1.81 -0.26
C ALA A 256 -2.79 2.99 0.04
N LYS A 257 -4.12 2.77 0.00
CA LYS A 257 -5.11 3.81 0.34
C LYS A 257 -5.11 4.18 1.81
N ALA A 258 -4.86 3.22 2.72
CA ALA A 258 -4.70 3.52 4.14
C ALA A 258 -3.45 4.38 4.39
N CYS A 259 -2.32 4.02 3.78
CA CYS A 259 -1.07 4.79 3.87
C CYS A 259 -1.22 6.20 3.28
N GLU A 260 -1.80 6.32 2.07
CA GLU A 260 -2.09 7.61 1.43
C GLU A 260 -2.96 8.51 2.33
N GLY A 261 -4.03 7.94 2.89
CA GLY A 261 -4.97 8.69 3.72
C GLY A 261 -4.38 9.14 5.06
N VAL A 262 -3.48 8.34 5.65
CA VAL A 262 -2.81 8.67 6.91
C VAL A 262 -1.74 9.73 6.72
N THR A 263 -0.93 9.61 5.67
CA THR A 263 0.20 10.53 5.42
C THR A 263 -0.21 11.78 4.65
N GLY A 264 -1.32 11.74 3.91
CA GLY A 264 -1.70 12.80 2.97
C GLY A 264 -0.78 12.87 1.74
N LYS A 265 0.04 11.83 1.50
CA LYS A 265 0.98 11.74 0.38
C LYS A 265 0.49 10.74 -0.65
N PRO A 266 0.77 10.93 -1.96
CA PRO A 266 0.49 9.90 -2.97
C PRO A 266 1.21 8.60 -2.62
N CYS A 267 0.62 7.46 -2.99
CA CYS A 267 1.16 6.14 -2.66
C CYS A 267 1.47 5.32 -3.90
N LEU A 268 2.63 4.63 -3.88
CA LEU A 268 3.11 3.69 -4.87
C LEU A 268 3.06 2.26 -4.31
N ILE A 269 2.43 1.34 -5.01
CA ILE A 269 2.65 -0.09 -4.77
C ILE A 269 4.01 -0.43 -5.40
N GLU A 270 5.08 -0.35 -4.61
CA GLU A 270 6.46 -0.42 -5.08
C GLU A 270 6.95 -1.86 -5.25
N GLU A 271 6.42 -2.76 -4.43
CA GLU A 271 6.65 -4.20 -4.58
C GLU A 271 5.35 -4.97 -4.37
N VAL A 272 5.03 -5.87 -5.29
CA VAL A 272 3.95 -6.83 -5.15
C VAL A 272 4.21 -8.05 -6.02
N GLY A 273 3.68 -9.19 -5.62
CA GLY A 273 3.79 -10.43 -6.38
C GLY A 273 2.99 -11.56 -5.75
N THR A 274 2.86 -12.65 -6.49
CA THR A 274 2.19 -13.88 -6.03
C THR A 274 3.16 -14.90 -5.45
N LEU A 275 4.42 -14.51 -5.21
CA LEU A 275 5.48 -15.38 -4.72
C LEU A 275 5.63 -16.64 -5.59
N GLY A 276 5.82 -16.45 -6.91
CA GLY A 276 5.87 -17.53 -7.88
C GLY A 276 4.58 -18.35 -7.91
N ASP A 277 4.71 -19.65 -8.02
CA ASP A 277 3.58 -20.59 -8.00
C ASP A 277 3.17 -21.01 -6.57
N PHE A 278 3.79 -20.42 -5.52
CA PHE A 278 3.53 -20.77 -4.13
C PHE A 278 2.13 -20.36 -3.66
N VAL A 279 1.69 -19.14 -4.01
CA VAL A 279 0.38 -18.62 -3.60
C VAL A 279 -0.71 -19.00 -4.61
N CYS A 280 -0.39 -19.01 -5.90
CA CYS A 280 -1.34 -19.35 -6.96
C CYS A 280 -0.61 -19.71 -8.27
N SER A 281 -1.31 -20.35 -9.20
CA SER A 281 -0.76 -20.67 -10.52
C SER A 281 -0.41 -19.43 -11.34
N LYS A 282 0.47 -19.57 -12.34
CA LYS A 282 0.86 -18.51 -13.28
C LYS A 282 -0.35 -17.85 -13.97
N GLN A 283 -1.40 -18.62 -14.30
CA GLN A 283 -2.63 -18.11 -14.91
C GLN A 283 -3.43 -17.21 -13.96
N ILE A 284 -3.57 -17.62 -12.70
CA ILE A 284 -4.22 -16.82 -11.66
C ILE A 284 -3.40 -15.54 -11.42
N SER A 285 -2.07 -15.63 -11.40
CA SER A 285 -1.18 -14.49 -11.25
C SER A 285 -1.40 -13.43 -12.34
N GLY A 286 -1.61 -13.82 -13.60
CA GLY A 286 -1.98 -12.90 -14.68
C GLY A 286 -3.30 -12.17 -14.42
N GLY A 287 -4.34 -12.89 -13.98
CA GLY A 287 -5.61 -12.28 -13.59
C GLY A 287 -5.48 -11.34 -12.39
N TYR A 288 -4.69 -11.74 -11.40
CA TYR A 288 -4.36 -10.93 -10.23
C TYR A 288 -3.72 -9.59 -10.64
N VAL A 289 -2.74 -9.59 -11.54
CA VAL A 289 -2.11 -8.37 -12.07
C VAL A 289 -3.15 -7.46 -12.71
N LYS A 290 -4.03 -8.00 -13.58
CA LYS A 290 -5.08 -7.20 -14.23
C LYS A 290 -5.98 -6.48 -13.23
N ALA A 291 -6.52 -7.22 -12.27
CA ALA A 291 -7.43 -6.65 -11.27
C ALA A 291 -6.73 -5.64 -10.36
N GLN A 292 -5.53 -5.97 -9.86
CA GLN A 292 -4.79 -5.12 -8.94
C GLN A 292 -4.31 -3.83 -9.59
N ALA A 293 -3.68 -3.91 -10.77
CA ALA A 293 -3.14 -2.73 -11.44
C ALA A 293 -4.27 -1.79 -11.93
N MET A 294 -5.38 -2.35 -12.46
CA MET A 294 -6.55 -1.54 -12.82
C MET A 294 -7.23 -0.93 -11.60
N SER A 295 -7.27 -1.66 -10.47
CA SER A 295 -7.77 -1.15 -9.20
C SER A 295 -6.88 -0.02 -8.66
N ALA A 296 -5.56 -0.18 -8.71
CA ALA A 296 -4.59 0.83 -8.30
C ALA A 296 -4.78 2.12 -9.13
N TRP A 297 -4.87 2.00 -10.45
CA TRP A 297 -5.14 3.13 -11.34
C TRP A 297 -6.48 3.80 -11.06
N ALA A 298 -7.55 3.02 -10.91
CA ALA A 298 -8.90 3.52 -10.64
C ALA A 298 -9.02 4.19 -9.26
N ASN A 299 -8.21 3.82 -8.27
CA ASN A 299 -8.21 4.45 -6.95
C ASN A 299 -7.17 5.59 -6.81
N GLY A 300 -6.51 5.98 -7.91
CA GLY A 300 -5.64 7.16 -7.96
C GLY A 300 -4.26 6.96 -7.33
N LEU A 301 -3.80 5.72 -7.21
CA LEU A 301 -2.42 5.45 -6.78
C LEU A 301 -1.42 5.88 -7.86
N THR A 302 -0.16 6.09 -7.49
CA THR A 302 0.86 6.59 -8.41
C THR A 302 1.46 5.52 -9.31
N GLY A 303 1.31 4.25 -8.96
CA GLY A 303 1.81 3.16 -9.79
C GLY A 303 1.68 1.79 -9.16
N PHE A 304 2.13 0.80 -9.94
CA PHE A 304 2.10 -0.60 -9.59
C PHE A 304 3.35 -1.28 -10.15
N MET A 305 4.20 -1.81 -9.27
CA MET A 305 5.47 -2.42 -9.63
C MET A 305 5.55 -3.85 -9.10
N TRP A 306 6.07 -4.76 -9.95
CA TRP A 306 6.18 -6.18 -9.63
C TRP A 306 7.55 -6.53 -9.03
N TRP A 307 7.57 -7.45 -8.11
CA TRP A 307 8.77 -8.14 -7.66
C TRP A 307 8.83 -9.52 -8.31
N CYS A 308 9.77 -9.84 -9.20
CA CYS A 308 10.80 -8.98 -9.79
C CYS A 308 10.84 -9.18 -11.32
N ALA A 309 11.87 -8.71 -12.01
CA ALA A 309 11.93 -8.77 -13.48
C ALA A 309 12.06 -10.20 -14.01
N HIS A 310 12.98 -11.00 -13.47
CA HIS A 310 13.35 -12.31 -13.99
C HIS A 310 13.31 -13.38 -12.91
N GLU A 311 12.92 -14.62 -13.28
CA GLU A 311 13.21 -15.79 -12.46
C GLU A 311 14.73 -15.97 -12.33
N GLN A 312 15.15 -16.44 -11.17
CA GLN A 312 16.56 -16.64 -10.83
C GLN A 312 16.83 -18.09 -10.43
N THR A 313 16.13 -19.02 -11.11
CA THR A 313 16.20 -20.48 -10.85
C THR A 313 17.56 -21.10 -11.14
N THR A 314 18.44 -20.39 -11.87
CA THR A 314 19.80 -20.84 -12.18
C THR A 314 20.83 -20.39 -11.16
N LEU A 315 20.44 -19.57 -10.17
CA LEU A 315 21.36 -19.01 -9.18
C LEU A 315 21.45 -19.91 -7.94
N ASN A 316 22.65 -20.44 -7.66
CA ASN A 316 22.92 -21.42 -6.60
C ASN A 316 23.81 -20.84 -5.50
N TYR A 317 23.47 -19.65 -5.00
CA TYR A 317 24.19 -18.98 -3.92
C TYR A 317 23.22 -18.17 -3.04
N PRO A 318 23.60 -17.84 -1.77
CA PRO A 318 22.74 -17.04 -0.90
C PRO A 318 22.45 -15.64 -1.46
N PRO A 319 21.19 -15.18 -1.41
CA PRO A 319 20.04 -15.76 -0.69
C PRO A 319 19.23 -16.81 -1.46
N TYR A 320 19.48 -17.03 -2.75
CA TYR A 320 18.62 -17.87 -3.62
C TYR A 320 18.59 -19.35 -3.21
N ASP A 321 19.70 -19.89 -2.70
CA ASP A 321 19.77 -21.26 -2.15
C ASP A 321 19.25 -21.37 -0.71
N TRP A 322 19.09 -20.24 0.02
CA TRP A 322 18.46 -20.22 1.35
C TRP A 322 16.94 -20.08 1.28
N CYS A 323 16.49 -19.27 0.33
CA CYS A 323 15.09 -18.95 0.12
C CYS A 323 14.71 -19.29 -1.33
N PRO A 324 14.43 -20.58 -1.63
CA PRO A 324 14.11 -21.01 -3.00
C PRO A 324 12.92 -20.26 -3.60
N LEU A 325 12.05 -19.69 -2.76
CA LEU A 325 10.96 -18.84 -3.16
C LEU A 325 11.42 -17.67 -4.05
N GLU A 326 12.56 -17.07 -3.74
CA GLU A 326 13.13 -15.94 -4.51
C GLU A 326 13.49 -16.31 -5.96
N GLN A 327 13.67 -17.59 -6.25
CA GLN A 327 14.03 -18.05 -7.60
C GLN A 327 12.88 -17.92 -8.60
N GLU A 328 11.60 -17.96 -8.17
CA GLU A 328 10.43 -18.07 -9.06
C GLU A 328 9.62 -16.77 -9.19
N LEU A 329 10.05 -15.66 -8.58
CA LEU A 329 9.26 -14.43 -8.44
C LEU A 329 9.16 -13.60 -9.73
N GLY A 330 10.01 -13.88 -10.74
CA GLY A 330 10.12 -13.08 -11.95
C GLY A 330 8.83 -12.92 -12.76
N LEU A 331 8.68 -11.77 -13.42
CA LEU A 331 7.73 -11.55 -14.52
C LEU A 331 8.06 -12.39 -15.75
N LEU A 332 9.36 -12.55 -16.01
CA LEU A 332 9.90 -13.38 -17.08
C LEU A 332 10.46 -14.67 -16.48
N ASN A 333 10.33 -15.77 -17.21
CA ASN A 333 10.99 -17.03 -16.88
C ASN A 333 12.52 -16.87 -16.95
N ALA A 334 13.28 -17.85 -16.43
CA ALA A 334 14.75 -17.83 -16.49
C ALA A 334 15.30 -17.81 -17.93
N ASP A 335 14.58 -18.40 -18.89
CA ASP A 335 14.90 -18.32 -20.34
C ASP A 335 14.42 -17.01 -20.99
N LYS A 336 13.95 -16.07 -20.19
CA LYS A 336 13.43 -14.76 -20.58
C LYS A 336 12.13 -14.79 -21.40
N THR A 337 11.41 -15.90 -21.43
CA THR A 337 10.06 -15.94 -22.00
C THR A 337 9.05 -15.33 -21.02
N GLU A 338 7.96 -14.77 -21.56
CA GLU A 338 6.95 -14.10 -20.78
C GLU A 338 6.09 -15.07 -19.97
N LYS A 339 5.83 -14.73 -18.70
CA LYS A 339 4.76 -15.36 -17.91
C LYS A 339 3.42 -14.66 -18.16
N PRO A 340 2.27 -15.28 -17.84
CA PRO A 340 0.96 -14.63 -17.94
C PRO A 340 0.86 -13.29 -17.22
N ALA A 341 1.60 -13.10 -16.14
CA ALA A 341 1.69 -11.82 -15.43
C ALA A 341 2.35 -10.72 -16.30
N ALA A 342 3.39 -11.04 -17.07
CA ALA A 342 4.04 -10.09 -17.99
C ALA A 342 3.09 -9.64 -19.10
N THR A 343 2.40 -10.59 -19.74
CA THR A 343 1.36 -10.30 -20.74
C THR A 343 0.26 -9.41 -20.15
N ALA A 344 -0.17 -9.71 -18.90
CA ALA A 344 -1.16 -8.91 -18.20
C ALA A 344 -0.70 -7.46 -17.94
N PHE A 345 0.58 -7.24 -17.60
CA PHE A 345 1.14 -5.90 -17.47
C PHE A 345 1.07 -5.11 -18.78
N LEU A 346 1.45 -5.74 -19.90
CA LEU A 346 1.37 -5.12 -21.23
C LEU A 346 -0.07 -4.73 -21.57
N GLU A 347 -1.03 -5.64 -21.39
CA GLU A 347 -2.46 -5.38 -21.66
C GLU A 347 -3.00 -4.23 -20.80
N VAL A 348 -2.67 -4.20 -19.50
CA VAL A 348 -3.07 -3.13 -18.58
C VAL A 348 -2.47 -1.79 -19.02
N LYS A 349 -1.18 -1.76 -19.37
CA LYS A 349 -0.51 -0.54 -19.82
C LYS A 349 -1.13 0.02 -21.09
N GLU A 350 -1.42 -0.84 -22.08
CA GLU A 350 -2.08 -0.46 -23.32
C GLU A 350 -3.49 0.05 -23.08
N LEU A 351 -4.24 -0.62 -22.20
CA LEU A 351 -5.59 -0.19 -21.83
C LEU A 351 -5.57 1.18 -21.15
N ILE A 352 -4.73 1.39 -20.14
CA ILE A 352 -4.62 2.68 -19.45
C ILE A 352 -4.23 3.79 -20.44
N THR A 353 -3.24 3.55 -21.30
CA THR A 353 -2.82 4.52 -22.32
C THR A 353 -3.98 4.89 -23.25
N THR A 354 -4.73 3.89 -23.73
CA THR A 354 -5.91 4.09 -24.58
C THR A 354 -7.01 4.88 -23.86
N LEU A 355 -7.25 4.55 -22.58
CA LEU A 355 -8.27 5.23 -21.78
C LEU A 355 -7.88 6.69 -21.49
N GLN A 356 -6.62 6.95 -21.16
CA GLN A 356 -6.13 8.32 -20.96
C GLN A 356 -6.30 9.19 -22.21
N ALA A 357 -6.01 8.63 -23.40
CA ALA A 357 -6.27 9.33 -24.66
C ALA A 357 -7.77 9.65 -24.86
N LYS A 358 -8.67 8.69 -24.58
CA LYS A 358 -10.13 8.88 -24.68
C LYS A 358 -10.70 9.84 -23.62
N LEU A 359 -10.08 9.92 -22.44
CA LEU A 359 -10.47 10.79 -21.33
C LEU A 359 -9.90 12.21 -21.46
N GLY A 360 -8.92 12.41 -22.35
CA GLY A 360 -8.24 13.69 -22.56
C GLY A 360 -7.13 13.97 -21.53
N GLY A 361 -6.59 12.94 -20.90
CA GLY A 361 -5.51 13.05 -19.90
C GLY A 361 -5.55 11.97 -18.84
N SER A 362 -4.76 12.17 -17.78
CA SER A 362 -4.74 11.30 -16.59
C SER A 362 -6.11 11.28 -15.92
N LEU A 363 -6.44 10.12 -15.33
CA LEU A 363 -7.68 9.96 -14.56
C LEU A 363 -7.62 10.86 -13.31
N PRO A 364 -8.59 11.76 -13.10
CA PRO A 364 -8.62 12.58 -11.88
C PRO A 364 -8.81 11.72 -10.62
N PRO A 365 -8.55 12.27 -9.42
CA PRO A 365 -8.80 11.55 -8.17
C PRO A 365 -10.23 10.99 -8.09
N ALA A 366 -10.35 9.79 -7.53
CA ALA A 366 -11.65 9.18 -7.31
C ALA A 366 -12.47 9.96 -6.27
N ARG A 367 -13.76 10.10 -6.49
CA ARG A 367 -14.68 10.64 -5.51
C ARG A 367 -14.63 9.77 -4.24
N GLN A 368 -14.47 10.41 -3.10
CA GLN A 368 -14.62 9.79 -1.79
C GLN A 368 -16.03 10.04 -1.26
N ASP A 369 -16.70 8.98 -0.82
CA ASP A 369 -18.06 9.03 -0.28
C ASP A 369 -18.08 9.04 1.25
N ALA A 370 -17.04 8.43 1.88
CA ALA A 370 -16.86 8.38 3.32
C ALA A 370 -15.37 8.42 3.70
N VAL A 371 -15.07 8.75 4.95
CA VAL A 371 -13.74 8.73 5.56
C VAL A 371 -13.72 7.77 6.74
N CYS A 372 -12.81 6.80 6.70
CA CYS A 372 -12.46 5.93 7.81
C CYS A 372 -11.34 6.59 8.62
N VAL A 373 -11.58 6.86 9.89
CA VAL A 373 -10.61 7.45 10.81
C VAL A 373 -9.93 6.34 11.60
N LEU A 374 -8.62 6.16 11.39
CA LEU A 374 -7.81 5.16 12.07
C LEU A 374 -7.30 5.72 13.41
N GLU A 375 -7.29 4.86 14.44
CA GLU A 375 -7.06 5.28 15.83
C GLU A 375 -5.58 5.42 16.21
N GLY A 376 -4.65 4.90 15.40
CA GLY A 376 -3.22 4.92 15.68
C GLY A 376 -2.70 3.68 16.42
N GLY A 377 -3.48 2.60 16.46
CA GLY A 377 -3.14 1.35 17.16
C GLY A 377 -2.63 0.23 16.24
N ARG A 378 -2.19 -0.87 16.87
CA ARG A 378 -1.72 -2.07 16.15
C ARG A 378 -2.79 -2.74 15.29
N ASP A 379 -4.06 -2.52 15.61
CA ASP A 379 -5.20 -3.13 14.95
C ASP A 379 -5.69 -2.33 13.73
N ASP A 380 -5.05 -1.17 13.43
CA ASP A 380 -5.46 -0.28 12.35
C ASP A 380 -5.52 -0.97 10.99
N TRP A 381 -4.53 -1.80 10.66
CA TRP A 381 -4.54 -2.52 9.39
C TRP A 381 -5.73 -3.47 9.27
N ARG A 382 -6.02 -4.24 10.31
CA ARG A 382 -7.18 -5.14 10.34
C ARG A 382 -8.47 -4.37 10.08
N ASN A 383 -8.62 -3.23 10.75
CA ASN A 383 -9.78 -2.37 10.65
C ASN A 383 -9.85 -1.68 9.28
N ALA A 384 -8.72 -1.24 8.73
CA ALA A 384 -8.62 -0.64 7.41
C ALA A 384 -9.01 -1.63 6.30
N LEU A 385 -8.44 -2.84 6.31
CA LEU A 385 -8.76 -3.89 5.34
C LEU A 385 -10.26 -4.23 5.39
N GLY A 386 -10.81 -4.47 6.59
CA GLY A 386 -12.24 -4.75 6.78
C GLY A 386 -13.12 -3.63 6.25
N SER A 387 -12.86 -2.40 6.66
CA SER A 387 -13.60 -1.22 6.20
C SER A 387 -13.55 -1.04 4.69
N TYR A 388 -12.37 -1.22 4.09
CA TYR A 388 -12.18 -1.00 2.66
C TYR A 388 -12.96 -2.02 1.82
N VAL A 389 -12.84 -3.31 2.14
CA VAL A 389 -13.55 -4.35 1.39
C VAL A 389 -15.07 -4.23 1.59
N LEU A 390 -15.53 -4.05 2.83
CA LEU A 390 -16.97 -3.88 3.14
C LEU A 390 -17.56 -2.65 2.45
N SER A 391 -16.83 -1.54 2.34
CA SER A 391 -17.27 -0.36 1.61
C SER A 391 -17.41 -0.62 0.11
N LYS A 392 -16.41 -1.31 -0.48
CA LYS A 392 -16.47 -1.70 -1.90
C LYS A 392 -17.63 -2.66 -2.17
N GLN A 393 -17.87 -3.64 -1.32
CA GLN A 393 -19.04 -4.52 -1.41
C GLN A 393 -20.37 -3.74 -1.30
N ALA A 394 -20.43 -2.77 -0.40
CA ALA A 394 -21.61 -1.90 -0.22
C ALA A 394 -21.80 -0.85 -1.33
N GLY A 395 -20.81 -0.66 -2.21
CA GLY A 395 -20.89 0.20 -3.39
C GLY A 395 -20.54 1.65 -3.17
N PHE A 396 -19.68 1.99 -2.20
CA PHE A 396 -19.18 3.35 -2.00
C PHE A 396 -17.65 3.37 -1.84
N ASN A 397 -17.04 4.53 -2.09
CA ASN A 397 -15.60 4.72 -2.02
C ASN A 397 -15.20 5.29 -0.65
N LEU A 398 -14.32 4.56 0.03
CA LEU A 398 -13.77 4.91 1.33
C LEU A 398 -12.39 5.53 1.18
N GLY A 399 -12.19 6.71 1.77
CA GLY A 399 -10.89 7.27 2.07
C GLY A 399 -10.50 6.97 3.52
N PHE A 400 -9.22 7.15 3.83
CA PHE A 400 -8.71 7.00 5.19
C PHE A 400 -8.14 8.30 5.73
N SER A 401 -8.01 8.38 7.03
CA SER A 401 -7.27 9.44 7.72
C SER A 401 -6.76 8.94 9.06
N SER A 402 -5.73 9.60 9.59
CA SER A 402 -5.34 9.45 10.97
C SER A 402 -6.23 10.33 11.87
N ARG A 403 -6.23 10.01 13.16
CA ARG A 403 -6.87 10.86 14.18
C ARG A 403 -6.24 12.26 14.32
N HIS A 404 -5.05 12.48 13.75
CA HIS A 404 -4.32 13.75 13.81
C HIS A 404 -4.81 14.76 12.77
N HIS A 405 -5.36 14.26 11.66
CA HIS A 405 -5.90 15.11 10.60
C HIS A 405 -7.13 14.45 9.97
N ILE A 406 -8.32 14.88 10.38
CA ILE A 406 -9.59 14.37 9.86
C ILE A 406 -10.10 15.33 8.76
N PRO A 407 -10.13 14.93 7.49
CA PRO A 407 -10.62 15.77 6.40
C PRO A 407 -12.13 16.00 6.48
N GLN A 408 -12.63 17.00 5.78
CA GLN A 408 -14.07 17.23 5.66
C GLN A 408 -14.73 16.11 4.85
N SER A 409 -15.81 15.54 5.39
CA SER A 409 -16.62 14.51 4.73
C SER A 409 -18.06 14.58 5.22
N ASN A 410 -18.98 14.03 4.42
CA ASN A 410 -20.36 13.85 4.84
C ASN A 410 -20.58 12.56 5.64
N PHE A 411 -19.64 11.61 5.59
CA PHE A 411 -19.74 10.34 6.31
C PHE A 411 -18.38 9.98 6.92
N TYR A 412 -18.40 9.63 8.20
CA TYR A 412 -17.25 9.19 8.97
C TYR A 412 -17.50 7.81 9.56
N ILE A 413 -16.45 6.98 9.58
CA ILE A 413 -16.46 5.64 10.17
C ILE A 413 -15.28 5.53 11.13
N LEU A 414 -15.55 5.19 12.40
CA LEU A 414 -14.55 4.74 13.36
C LEU A 414 -14.72 3.23 13.51
N PRO A 415 -13.83 2.44 12.90
CA PRO A 415 -14.02 1.00 12.75
C PRO A 415 -13.53 0.22 13.98
N SER A 416 -14.33 -0.71 14.49
CA SER A 416 -13.99 -1.69 15.54
C SER A 416 -13.15 -1.08 16.67
N VAL A 417 -13.66 0.01 17.23
CA VAL A 417 -12.98 0.86 18.24
C VAL A 417 -12.55 0.04 19.44
N LYS A 418 -11.26 0.07 19.76
CA LYS A 418 -10.64 -0.62 20.89
C LYS A 418 -9.89 0.36 21.82
N ALA A 419 -9.26 1.36 21.27
CA ALA A 419 -8.56 2.40 22.03
C ALA A 419 -9.58 3.46 22.54
N PRO A 420 -9.27 4.18 23.63
CA PRO A 420 -10.10 5.27 24.09
C PRO A 420 -10.19 6.38 23.05
N ILE A 421 -11.41 6.76 22.65
CA ILE A 421 -11.63 7.92 21.78
C ILE A 421 -11.32 9.18 22.60
N ARG A 422 -10.47 10.05 22.09
CA ARG A 422 -10.15 11.33 22.74
C ARG A 422 -11.38 12.24 22.74
N ALA A 423 -11.65 12.90 23.86
CA ALA A 423 -12.79 13.80 24.00
C ALA A 423 -12.78 14.92 22.93
N THR A 424 -11.60 15.47 22.61
CA THR A 424 -11.42 16.50 21.56
C THR A 424 -11.77 15.97 20.17
N GLN A 425 -11.35 14.76 19.83
CA GLN A 425 -11.69 14.10 18.57
C GLN A 425 -13.19 13.84 18.45
N MET A 426 -13.80 13.33 19.52
CA MET A 426 -15.24 13.09 19.54
C MET A 426 -16.03 14.41 19.43
N GLN A 427 -15.59 15.47 20.10
CA GLN A 427 -16.20 16.79 19.98
C GLN A 427 -16.12 17.35 18.57
N GLU A 428 -14.97 17.18 17.91
CA GLU A 428 -14.78 17.60 16.51
C GLU A 428 -15.76 16.87 15.58
N LEU A 429 -15.83 15.54 15.68
CA LEU A 429 -16.75 14.73 14.88
C LEU A 429 -18.22 15.07 15.19
N ALA A 430 -18.57 15.24 16.47
CA ALA A 430 -19.90 15.65 16.87
C ALA A 430 -20.31 17.01 16.27
N ASN A 431 -19.41 18.00 16.26
CA ASN A 431 -19.66 19.30 15.62
C ASN A 431 -19.94 19.15 14.12
N ARG A 432 -19.21 18.28 13.41
CA ARG A 432 -19.44 17.99 11.99
C ARG A 432 -20.79 17.32 11.75
N VAL A 433 -21.17 16.38 12.63
CA VAL A 433 -22.49 15.73 12.56
C VAL A 433 -23.60 16.74 12.84
N GLN A 434 -23.41 17.64 13.81
CA GLN A 434 -24.38 18.71 14.08
C GLN A 434 -24.61 19.60 12.85
N GLN A 435 -23.61 19.76 11.99
CA GLN A 435 -23.69 20.50 10.73
C GLN A 435 -24.30 19.71 9.57
N GLY A 436 -24.49 18.39 9.70
CA GLY A 436 -25.15 17.56 8.70
C GLY A 436 -24.40 16.29 8.28
N ALA A 437 -23.21 16.04 8.81
CA ALA A 437 -22.49 14.79 8.53
C ALA A 437 -23.14 13.59 9.25
N THR A 438 -22.73 12.39 8.86
CA THR A 438 -23.09 11.13 9.53
C THR A 438 -21.85 10.48 10.12
N LEU A 439 -21.92 9.97 11.35
CA LEU A 439 -20.86 9.22 12.00
C LEU A 439 -21.35 7.81 12.33
N LEU A 440 -20.59 6.79 11.93
CA LEU A 440 -20.72 5.42 12.40
C LEU A 440 -19.53 5.08 13.31
N ILE A 441 -19.83 4.59 14.50
CA ILE A 441 -18.83 3.91 15.35
C ILE A 441 -19.25 2.44 15.47
N THR A 442 -18.34 1.54 15.16
CA THR A 442 -18.42 0.13 15.51
C THR A 442 -17.46 -0.15 16.65
N TYR A 443 -17.87 -0.94 17.62
CA TYR A 443 -17.15 -1.08 18.89
C TYR A 443 -16.64 -2.50 19.10
N GLU A 444 -15.35 -2.64 19.44
CA GLU A 444 -14.74 -3.93 19.78
C GLU A 444 -14.68 -4.12 21.30
N SER A 445 -13.94 -3.26 21.97
CA SER A 445 -13.67 -3.34 23.41
C SER A 445 -13.02 -2.02 23.88
N GLY A 446 -12.64 -1.95 25.12
CA GLY A 446 -11.95 -0.78 25.68
C GLY A 446 -12.87 0.09 26.53
N ILE A 447 -12.36 1.22 26.96
CA ILE A 447 -13.08 2.12 27.86
C ILE A 447 -13.80 3.18 27.04
N ILE A 448 -15.14 3.16 27.08
CA ILE A 448 -15.96 4.24 26.60
C ILE A 448 -16.40 5.08 27.79
N LEU A 449 -16.11 6.38 27.73
CA LEU A 449 -16.67 7.32 28.70
C LEU A 449 -18.17 7.40 28.48
N SER A 450 -18.98 7.15 29.53
CA SER A 450 -20.45 7.20 29.46
C SER A 450 -20.96 8.54 28.93
N GLN A 451 -20.23 9.64 29.19
CA GLN A 451 -20.53 10.97 28.66
C GLN A 451 -20.50 11.03 27.12
N LEU A 452 -19.71 10.18 26.43
CA LEU A 452 -19.68 10.15 24.97
C LEU A 452 -20.94 9.49 24.39
N LEU A 453 -21.56 8.59 25.11
CA LEU A 453 -22.73 7.85 24.65
C LEU A 453 -23.99 8.72 24.51
N HIS A 454 -24.05 9.88 25.18
CA HIS A 454 -25.17 10.82 25.01
C HIS A 454 -25.25 11.39 23.58
N TYR A 455 -24.11 11.51 22.86
CA TYR A 455 -24.10 11.91 21.44
C TYR A 455 -24.85 10.91 20.54
N PHE A 456 -24.93 9.66 20.98
CA PHE A 456 -25.61 8.57 20.27
C PHE A 456 -27.03 8.29 20.80
N GLY A 457 -27.53 9.08 21.76
CA GLY A 457 -28.85 8.90 22.36
C GLY A 457 -29.01 7.55 23.06
N VAL A 458 -27.93 7.03 23.66
CA VAL A 458 -27.93 5.77 24.43
C VAL A 458 -27.28 5.95 25.80
N GLU A 459 -27.64 5.10 26.75
CA GLU A 459 -27.06 5.00 28.08
C GLU A 459 -26.49 3.60 28.30
N LEU A 460 -25.28 3.51 28.86
CA LEU A 460 -24.65 2.25 29.25
C LEU A 460 -25.23 1.82 30.62
N LEU A 461 -25.89 0.67 30.65
CA LEU A 461 -26.40 0.05 31.87
C LEU A 461 -25.36 -0.89 32.49
N SER A 462 -24.69 -1.69 31.68
CA SER A 462 -23.60 -2.57 32.14
C SER A 462 -22.66 -2.95 31.02
N TYR A 463 -21.44 -3.33 31.40
CA TYR A 463 -20.39 -3.87 30.57
C TYR A 463 -20.00 -5.25 31.09
N SER A 464 -19.86 -6.23 30.20
CA SER A 464 -19.35 -7.55 30.56
C SER A 464 -18.57 -8.18 29.42
N GLU A 465 -17.62 -9.05 29.73
CA GLU A 465 -16.98 -9.90 28.75
C GLU A 465 -17.95 -10.97 28.25
N ARG A 466 -17.77 -11.40 26.99
CA ARG A 466 -18.58 -12.46 26.39
C ARG A 466 -17.83 -13.78 26.39
N GLY A 467 -18.50 -14.84 26.82
CA GLY A 467 -18.08 -16.21 26.61
C GLY A 467 -18.56 -16.79 25.27
N GLN A 468 -19.45 -16.10 24.54
CA GLN A 468 -20.06 -16.57 23.30
C GLN A 468 -20.18 -15.41 22.29
N GLN A 469 -20.40 -15.74 21.00
CA GLN A 469 -20.63 -14.74 19.97
C GLN A 469 -21.95 -13.98 20.21
N ALA A 470 -22.00 -12.73 19.75
CA ALA A 470 -23.25 -11.99 19.66
C ALA A 470 -24.10 -12.54 18.50
N VAL A 471 -25.41 -12.75 18.71
CA VAL A 471 -26.31 -13.23 17.66
C VAL A 471 -27.36 -12.16 17.37
N CYS A 472 -27.39 -11.72 16.09
CA CYS A 472 -28.34 -10.73 15.60
C CYS A 472 -28.98 -11.24 14.30
N ASN A 473 -30.33 -11.30 14.28
CA ASN A 473 -31.07 -11.82 13.11
C ASN A 473 -30.56 -13.19 12.61
N GLY A 474 -30.20 -14.09 13.52
CA GLY A 474 -29.68 -15.41 13.21
C GLY A 474 -28.21 -15.46 12.77
N ASN A 475 -27.53 -14.31 12.63
CA ASN A 475 -26.12 -14.22 12.29
C ASN A 475 -25.27 -14.06 13.56
N ALA A 476 -24.13 -14.76 13.62
CA ALA A 476 -23.18 -14.70 14.72
C ALA A 476 -22.06 -13.72 14.43
N TYR A 477 -21.71 -12.88 15.42
CA TYR A 477 -20.64 -11.87 15.32
C TYR A 477 -19.61 -12.09 16.43
N PRO A 478 -18.32 -12.09 16.13
CA PRO A 478 -17.25 -12.25 17.12
C PRO A 478 -17.04 -10.96 17.92
N ALA A 479 -17.96 -10.65 18.84
CA ALA A 479 -17.88 -9.49 19.71
C ALA A 479 -17.34 -9.90 21.09
N PRO A 480 -16.15 -9.43 21.53
CA PRO A 480 -15.51 -9.87 22.78
C PRO A 480 -16.24 -9.38 24.04
N VAL A 481 -17.01 -8.32 23.92
CA VAL A 481 -17.73 -7.73 25.06
C VAL A 481 -19.19 -7.49 24.73
N LYS A 482 -20.00 -7.42 25.79
CA LYS A 482 -21.40 -7.03 25.71
C LYS A 482 -21.59 -5.68 26.39
N LEU A 483 -22.14 -4.73 25.65
CA LEU A 483 -22.67 -3.49 26.19
C LEU A 483 -24.18 -3.63 26.34
N GLN A 484 -24.64 -3.64 27.56
CA GLN A 484 -26.07 -3.52 27.84
C GLN A 484 -26.44 -2.04 27.72
N LEU A 485 -27.13 -1.68 26.65
CA LEU A 485 -27.52 -0.30 26.37
C LEU A 485 -29.02 -0.07 26.59
N ALA A 486 -29.37 1.10 27.07
CA ALA A 486 -30.73 1.63 27.02
C ALA A 486 -30.80 2.74 25.97
N ALA A 487 -31.79 2.70 25.08
CA ALA A 487 -32.07 3.81 24.18
C ALA A 487 -32.61 5.02 24.95
N ARG A 488 -31.98 6.18 24.72
CA ARG A 488 -32.40 7.49 25.31
C ARG A 488 -32.67 8.47 24.16
N GLY A 489 -33.67 8.15 23.35
CA GLY A 489 -34.01 8.87 22.12
C GLY A 489 -33.44 8.28 20.84
N ALA A 490 -32.51 7.35 20.91
CA ALA A 490 -32.01 6.62 19.73
C ALA A 490 -33.06 5.60 19.24
N GLN A 491 -33.18 5.44 17.93
CA GLN A 491 -33.89 4.34 17.30
C GLN A 491 -32.98 3.11 17.23
N VAL A 492 -33.50 1.96 17.68
CA VAL A 492 -32.81 0.67 17.56
C VAL A 492 -33.07 0.09 16.18
N LEU A 493 -31.99 -0.18 15.41
CA LEU A 493 -32.04 -0.72 14.05
C LEU A 493 -31.72 -2.22 14.02
N LEU A 494 -30.92 -2.72 14.96
CA LEU A 494 -30.55 -4.12 15.10
C LEU A 494 -30.50 -4.47 16.59
N GLN A 495 -31.00 -5.64 16.93
CA GLN A 495 -30.99 -6.17 18.30
C GLN A 495 -30.30 -7.52 18.34
N GLU A 496 -29.67 -7.81 19.48
CA GLU A 496 -29.23 -9.16 19.82
C GLU A 496 -30.44 -10.05 20.15
N GLN A 497 -30.21 -11.35 20.18
CA GLN A 497 -31.26 -12.35 20.44
C GLN A 497 -31.98 -12.11 21.78
N ASP A 498 -31.31 -11.53 22.75
CA ASP A 498 -31.90 -11.19 24.07
C ASP A 498 -32.56 -9.81 24.12
N GLY A 499 -32.66 -9.12 22.98
CA GLY A 499 -33.30 -7.81 22.86
C GLY A 499 -32.37 -6.62 23.12
N ALA A 500 -31.10 -6.84 23.46
CA ALA A 500 -30.14 -5.74 23.66
C ALA A 500 -29.87 -5.00 22.33
N PRO A 501 -29.81 -3.64 22.32
CA PRO A 501 -29.47 -2.88 21.14
C PRO A 501 -28.08 -3.23 20.61
N ALA A 502 -27.99 -3.64 19.35
CA ALA A 502 -26.73 -3.93 18.65
C ALA A 502 -26.33 -2.81 17.68
N LEU A 503 -27.31 -2.17 17.01
CA LEU A 503 -27.10 -0.98 16.19
C LEU A 503 -28.18 0.02 16.48
N THR A 504 -27.78 1.25 16.76
CA THR A 504 -28.71 2.37 17.00
C THR A 504 -28.41 3.53 16.05
N VAL A 505 -29.42 4.37 15.80
CA VAL A 505 -29.29 5.66 15.13
C VAL A 505 -29.94 6.75 15.93
N TYR A 506 -29.25 7.88 16.06
CA TYR A 506 -29.73 9.05 16.76
C TYR A 506 -29.57 10.31 15.89
N PRO A 507 -30.65 11.08 15.67
CA PRO A 507 -30.56 12.40 15.04
C PRO A 507 -29.75 13.35 15.94
N PHE A 508 -28.68 13.92 15.43
CA PHE A 508 -27.85 14.87 16.17
C PHE A 508 -27.64 16.14 15.35
N GLY A 509 -28.29 17.24 15.73
CA GLY A 509 -28.35 18.44 14.91
C GLY A 509 -28.99 18.17 13.54
N LYS A 510 -28.23 18.45 12.45
CA LYS A 510 -28.67 18.21 11.07
C LYS A 510 -28.24 16.82 10.54
N GLY A 511 -27.42 16.10 11.28
CA GLY A 511 -26.84 14.82 10.90
C GLY A 511 -27.34 13.64 11.73
N LYS A 512 -26.60 12.53 11.66
CA LYS A 512 -26.96 11.26 12.33
C LYS A 512 -25.74 10.62 12.98
N MET A 513 -25.94 10.06 14.17
CA MET A 513 -24.98 9.27 14.92
C MET A 513 -25.41 7.81 14.93
N TYR A 514 -24.58 6.91 14.41
CA TYR A 514 -24.78 5.46 14.46
C TYR A 514 -23.80 4.87 15.48
N PHE A 515 -24.29 4.07 16.40
CA PHE A 515 -23.49 3.30 17.33
C PHE A 515 -23.79 1.82 17.20
N CYS A 516 -22.75 1.03 16.89
CA CYS A 516 -22.81 -0.41 16.73
C CYS A 516 -21.95 -1.09 17.79
N THR A 517 -22.52 -2.02 18.55
CA THR A 517 -21.81 -2.80 19.57
C THR A 517 -21.03 -4.00 18.99
N LEU A 518 -21.07 -4.16 17.66
CA LEU A 518 -20.43 -5.28 16.94
C LEU A 518 -19.20 -4.76 16.17
N PRO A 519 -18.02 -5.37 16.36
CA PRO A 519 -16.79 -5.01 15.63
C PRO A 519 -16.78 -5.67 14.25
N VAL A 520 -17.59 -5.15 13.32
CA VAL A 520 -17.84 -5.82 12.02
C VAL A 520 -16.61 -5.85 11.13
N GLU A 521 -15.76 -4.84 11.17
CA GLU A 521 -14.52 -4.77 10.38
C GLU A 521 -13.50 -5.81 10.85
N LYS A 522 -13.34 -5.92 12.18
CA LYS A 522 -12.55 -7.00 12.80
C LYS A 522 -13.11 -8.36 12.43
N GLY A 523 -14.42 -8.54 12.62
CA GLY A 523 -15.07 -9.82 12.33
C GLY A 523 -14.87 -10.25 10.90
N TYR A 524 -15.00 -9.32 9.94
CA TYR A 524 -14.71 -9.58 8.53
C TYR A 524 -13.24 -9.92 8.30
N ALA A 525 -12.32 -9.09 8.77
CA ALA A 525 -10.88 -9.30 8.52
C ALA A 525 -10.37 -10.64 9.07
N GLU A 526 -10.82 -11.05 10.25
CA GLU A 526 -10.44 -12.29 10.91
C GLU A 526 -11.21 -13.53 10.39
N SER A 527 -12.30 -13.36 9.63
CA SER A 527 -13.06 -14.48 9.04
C SER A 527 -12.26 -15.18 7.93
N HIS A 528 -12.58 -16.47 7.69
CA HIS A 528 -11.95 -17.32 6.69
C HIS A 528 -12.90 -17.66 5.52
N GLY A 529 -13.67 -16.69 5.10
CA GLY A 529 -14.60 -16.83 3.98
C GLY A 529 -15.95 -17.49 4.32
N GLY A 530 -16.92 -17.32 3.42
CA GLY A 530 -18.23 -17.98 3.49
C GLY A 530 -19.24 -17.37 4.46
N GLN A 531 -18.87 -16.33 5.24
CA GLN A 531 -19.75 -15.64 6.21
C GLN A 531 -19.79 -14.13 5.99
N ASP A 532 -19.46 -13.64 4.80
CA ASP A 532 -19.26 -12.20 4.58
C ASP A 532 -20.54 -11.38 4.57
N ALA A 533 -21.66 -11.98 4.16
CA ALA A 533 -22.95 -11.27 4.02
C ALA A 533 -23.43 -10.60 5.31
N GLN A 534 -23.12 -11.17 6.48
CA GLN A 534 -23.50 -10.62 7.77
C GLN A 534 -22.74 -9.34 8.11
N PHE A 535 -21.42 -9.30 7.82
CA PHE A 535 -20.58 -8.15 8.17
C PHE A 535 -20.92 -6.94 7.30
N ASN A 536 -21.29 -7.16 6.05
CA ASN A 536 -21.55 -6.09 5.11
C ASN A 536 -22.95 -5.44 5.27
N LEU A 537 -23.84 -6.06 6.07
CA LEU A 537 -25.18 -5.53 6.31
C LEU A 537 -25.17 -4.07 6.80
N ILE A 538 -24.32 -3.75 7.76
CA ILE A 538 -24.23 -2.40 8.34
C ILE A 538 -23.71 -1.40 7.31
N TYR A 539 -22.70 -1.77 6.54
CA TYR A 539 -22.16 -0.94 5.45
C TYR A 539 -23.19 -0.71 4.34
N LYS A 540 -23.99 -1.71 3.98
CA LYS A 540 -25.12 -1.55 3.05
C LYS A 540 -26.22 -0.64 3.60
N MET A 541 -26.53 -0.74 4.90
CA MET A 541 -27.47 0.17 5.54
C MET A 541 -26.97 1.61 5.49
N LEU A 542 -25.68 1.85 5.75
CA LEU A 542 -25.06 3.16 5.66
C LEU A 542 -25.07 3.67 4.19
N ALA A 543 -24.70 2.83 3.22
CA ALA A 543 -24.67 3.17 1.80
C ALA A 543 -26.05 3.64 1.27
N ARG A 544 -27.15 3.09 1.80
CA ARG A 544 -28.52 3.53 1.45
C ARG A 544 -28.80 4.98 1.83
N GLN A 545 -28.09 5.51 2.83
CA GLN A 545 -28.23 6.91 3.28
C GLN A 545 -27.33 7.88 2.50
N MET A 546 -26.35 7.37 1.75
CA MET A 546 -25.40 8.18 0.98
C MET A 546 -26.01 8.66 -0.34
N PRO A 547 -25.75 9.90 -0.78
CA PRO A 547 -26.18 10.41 -2.08
C PRO A 547 -25.26 9.90 -3.20
N LEU A 548 -25.27 8.59 -3.45
CA LEU A 548 -24.45 7.95 -4.46
C LEU A 548 -25.01 8.22 -5.86
N PRO A 549 -24.22 8.76 -6.81
CA PRO A 549 -24.65 9.00 -8.18
C PRO A 549 -24.91 7.72 -8.97
N LEU A 550 -24.23 6.62 -8.56
CA LEU A 550 -24.39 5.30 -9.15
C LEU A 550 -24.60 4.26 -8.05
N ARG A 551 -25.60 3.39 -8.20
CA ARG A 551 -25.83 2.22 -7.38
C ARG A 551 -25.83 0.97 -8.24
N ARG A 552 -25.14 -0.05 -7.80
CA ARG A 552 -25.06 -1.36 -8.46
C ARG A 552 -25.50 -2.47 -7.53
N GLU A 553 -25.87 -3.62 -8.06
CA GLU A 553 -26.38 -4.74 -7.29
C GLU A 553 -25.29 -5.76 -6.93
N ASN A 554 -24.42 -6.10 -7.88
CA ASN A 554 -23.40 -7.15 -7.70
C ASN A 554 -22.21 -6.64 -6.88
N GLU A 555 -22.00 -7.24 -5.70
CA GLU A 555 -20.95 -6.86 -4.75
C GLU A 555 -19.53 -7.11 -5.25
N LYS A 556 -19.33 -8.08 -6.17
CA LYS A 556 -18.01 -8.41 -6.73
C LYS A 556 -17.49 -7.38 -7.75
N ILE A 557 -18.33 -6.43 -8.16
CA ILE A 557 -17.92 -5.33 -9.06
C ILE A 557 -17.70 -4.06 -8.25
N GLY A 558 -16.45 -3.62 -8.10
CA GLY A 558 -16.14 -2.32 -7.51
C GLY A 558 -16.25 -1.19 -8.53
N VAL A 559 -16.69 0.00 -8.08
CA VAL A 559 -16.87 1.16 -8.95
C VAL A 559 -16.19 2.38 -8.34
N THR A 560 -15.51 3.17 -9.17
CA THR A 560 -14.99 4.50 -8.81
C THR A 560 -15.51 5.55 -9.77
N LEU A 561 -15.66 6.79 -9.29
CA LEU A 561 -16.19 7.92 -10.07
C LEU A 561 -15.17 9.06 -10.06
N HIS A 562 -14.94 9.66 -11.24
CA HIS A 562 -13.90 10.65 -11.47
C HIS A 562 -14.46 11.85 -12.21
N ARG A 563 -14.40 13.03 -11.61
CA ARG A 563 -14.89 14.27 -12.23
C ARG A 563 -13.88 14.77 -13.27
N LEU A 564 -14.24 14.69 -14.53
CA LEU A 564 -13.40 15.13 -15.65
C LEU A 564 -13.39 16.66 -15.79
N PRO A 565 -12.32 17.25 -16.36
CA PRO A 565 -12.29 18.68 -16.69
C PRO A 565 -13.41 19.11 -17.64
N SER A 566 -13.90 18.20 -18.48
CA SER A 566 -15.04 18.43 -19.38
C SER A 566 -16.39 18.64 -18.67
N GLY A 567 -16.44 18.38 -17.36
CA GLY A 567 -17.68 18.41 -16.59
C GLY A 567 -18.43 17.07 -16.56
N ALA A 568 -18.07 16.08 -17.38
CA ALA A 568 -18.58 14.71 -17.28
C ALA A 568 -17.93 13.98 -16.10
N THR A 569 -18.50 12.84 -15.71
CA THR A 569 -17.91 11.93 -14.70
C THR A 569 -17.54 10.62 -15.39
N ALA A 570 -16.26 10.23 -15.33
CA ALA A 570 -15.83 8.90 -15.72
C ALA A 570 -16.15 7.90 -14.59
N VAL A 571 -16.67 6.75 -14.99
CA VAL A 571 -16.95 5.61 -14.13
C VAL A 571 -16.02 4.49 -14.52
N VAL A 572 -15.26 3.97 -13.56
CA VAL A 572 -14.41 2.79 -13.75
C VAL A 572 -14.99 1.65 -12.91
N ALA A 573 -15.35 0.55 -13.55
CA ALA A 573 -15.85 -0.66 -12.91
C ALA A 573 -14.83 -1.79 -13.06
N VAL A 574 -14.50 -2.48 -11.97
CA VAL A 574 -13.54 -3.60 -11.93
C VAL A 574 -14.20 -4.83 -11.36
N ASN A 575 -14.02 -5.97 -12.01
CA ASN A 575 -14.46 -7.28 -11.53
C ASN A 575 -13.43 -7.89 -10.58
N TYR A 576 -13.78 -8.01 -9.32
CA TYR A 576 -12.95 -8.63 -8.27
C TYR A 576 -13.28 -10.11 -8.10
N SER A 577 -13.30 -10.85 -9.21
CA SER A 577 -13.45 -12.31 -9.17
C SER A 577 -12.86 -13.00 -10.40
N ALA A 578 -12.61 -14.30 -10.26
CA ALA A 578 -12.13 -15.17 -11.33
C ALA A 578 -13.25 -15.63 -12.30
N GLU A 579 -14.47 -15.10 -12.15
CA GLU A 579 -15.63 -15.42 -12.96
C GLU A 579 -16.14 -14.18 -13.68
N SER A 580 -16.79 -14.36 -14.82
CA SER A 580 -17.52 -13.27 -15.47
C SER A 580 -18.62 -12.75 -14.54
N GLN A 581 -18.77 -11.45 -14.46
CA GLN A 581 -19.75 -10.81 -13.59
C GLN A 581 -20.63 -9.85 -14.38
N GLN A 582 -21.89 -9.78 -13.99
CA GLN A 582 -22.90 -8.91 -14.55
C GLN A 582 -23.57 -8.14 -13.42
N THR A 583 -23.90 -6.89 -13.63
CA THR A 583 -24.66 -6.09 -12.67
C THR A 583 -25.59 -5.11 -13.35
N ALA A 584 -26.83 -5.09 -12.89
CA ALA A 584 -27.69 -3.94 -13.11
C ALA A 584 -27.18 -2.76 -12.25
N TYR A 585 -27.39 -1.54 -12.75
CA TYR A 585 -27.09 -0.32 -12.01
C TYR A 585 -28.12 0.78 -12.29
N THR A 586 -28.20 1.70 -11.34
CA THR A 586 -29.04 2.89 -11.45
C THR A 586 -28.22 4.16 -11.30
N LEU A 587 -28.58 5.19 -12.05
CA LEU A 587 -27.98 6.51 -12.00
C LEU A 587 -28.93 7.50 -11.30
N ASN A 588 -28.38 8.29 -10.38
CA ASN A 588 -29.12 9.27 -9.59
C ASN A 588 -28.59 10.68 -9.88
N GLY A 589 -29.42 11.50 -10.52
CA GLY A 589 -29.08 12.88 -10.86
C GLY A 589 -28.03 13.02 -11.99
N VAL A 590 -27.70 11.94 -12.68
CA VAL A 590 -26.80 11.89 -13.86
C VAL A 590 -27.36 10.91 -14.89
N ALA A 591 -26.97 11.05 -16.16
CA ALA A 591 -27.39 10.18 -17.25
C ALA A 591 -26.18 9.51 -17.92
N PHE A 592 -26.36 8.31 -18.44
CA PHE A 592 -25.37 7.63 -19.27
C PHE A 592 -25.03 8.46 -20.50
N GLU A 593 -23.75 8.63 -20.80
CA GLU A 593 -23.28 9.36 -21.98
C GLU A 593 -22.73 8.41 -23.03
N LYS A 594 -21.66 7.68 -22.71
CA LYS A 594 -21.03 6.73 -23.65
C LYS A 594 -20.13 5.71 -22.94
N ALA A 595 -20.03 4.51 -23.51
CA ALA A 595 -19.01 3.55 -23.16
C ALA A 595 -17.66 3.92 -23.80
N LEU A 596 -16.58 3.81 -23.02
CA LEU A 596 -15.21 4.01 -23.49
C LEU A 596 -14.46 2.67 -23.62
N HIS A 597 -14.78 1.70 -22.75
CA HIS A 597 -14.22 0.35 -22.74
C HIS A 597 -15.17 -0.62 -22.05
N GLY A 598 -15.17 -1.89 -22.52
CA GLY A 598 -15.97 -2.97 -21.95
C GLY A 598 -17.45 -2.96 -22.41
N ALA A 599 -18.19 -3.99 -21.99
CA ALA A 599 -19.61 -4.15 -22.34
C ALA A 599 -20.50 -3.41 -21.32
N VAL A 600 -20.90 -2.18 -21.66
CA VAL A 600 -21.71 -1.30 -20.82
C VAL A 600 -22.90 -0.76 -21.62
N THR A 601 -24.08 -0.86 -21.05
CA THR A 601 -25.32 -0.22 -21.51
C THR A 601 -25.79 0.83 -20.49
N PRO A 602 -26.83 1.63 -20.73
CA PRO A 602 -27.36 2.58 -19.74
C PRO A 602 -27.83 1.97 -18.40
N THR A 603 -28.03 0.66 -18.34
CA THR A 603 -28.60 -0.03 -17.16
C THR A 603 -27.79 -1.21 -16.68
N GLU A 604 -26.76 -1.63 -17.43
CA GLU A 604 -26.05 -2.88 -17.14
C GLU A 604 -24.56 -2.80 -17.47
N ILE A 605 -23.76 -3.50 -16.69
CA ILE A 605 -22.32 -3.73 -16.88
C ILE A 605 -22.08 -5.23 -16.92
N VAL A 606 -21.34 -5.70 -17.96
CA VAL A 606 -20.86 -7.08 -18.05
C VAL A 606 -19.34 -7.08 -18.12
N LEU A 607 -18.69 -7.85 -17.24
CA LEU A 607 -17.23 -7.91 -17.10
C LEU A 607 -16.75 -9.35 -17.17
N GLU A 608 -15.75 -9.58 -18.01
CA GLU A 608 -14.97 -10.81 -18.01
C GLU A 608 -14.24 -11.03 -16.65
N PRO A 609 -13.70 -12.22 -16.37
CA PRO A 609 -12.87 -12.45 -15.19
C PRO A 609 -11.77 -11.39 -15.05
N TYR A 610 -11.67 -10.75 -13.88
CA TYR A 610 -10.72 -9.68 -13.60
C TYR A 610 -10.83 -8.46 -14.54
N GLY A 611 -11.92 -8.37 -15.31
CA GLY A 611 -12.12 -7.38 -16.35
C GLY A 611 -12.44 -6.00 -15.81
N THR A 612 -12.31 -5.00 -16.69
CA THR A 612 -12.60 -3.60 -16.41
C THR A 612 -13.55 -3.03 -17.45
N ALA A 613 -14.45 -2.16 -17.02
CA ALA A 613 -15.23 -1.33 -17.94
C ALA A 613 -15.09 0.15 -17.56
N VAL A 614 -15.12 1.02 -18.56
CA VAL A 614 -15.06 2.47 -18.38
C VAL A 614 -16.10 3.14 -19.25
N PHE A 615 -16.88 4.04 -18.67
CA PHE A 615 -17.89 4.83 -19.36
C PHE A 615 -18.04 6.23 -18.74
N THR A 616 -18.74 7.13 -19.41
CA THR A 616 -18.99 8.47 -18.88
C THR A 616 -20.48 8.71 -18.62
N VAL A 617 -20.76 9.54 -17.61
CA VAL A 617 -22.09 10.03 -17.25
C VAL A 617 -22.05 11.56 -17.12
N LYS A 618 -23.20 12.20 -17.40
CA LYS A 618 -23.42 13.66 -17.28
C LYS A 618 -24.63 13.98 -16.45
#